data_a2f7e23ddbebb17affc2de2fcefba026
#
_entry.id   a2f7e23ddbebb17affc2de2fcefba026
#
_cell.length_a   1.000
_cell.length_b   1.000
_cell.length_c   1.000
_cell.angle_alpha   90.00
_cell.angle_beta   90.00
_cell.angle_gamma   90.00
#
_symmetry.space_group_name_H-M   'P 1'
#
loop_
_entity.id
_entity.type
_entity.pdbx_description
1 polymer ?
#
loop_
_entity_poly.entity_id
_entity_poly.type
_entity_poly.pdbx_seq_one_letter_code
_entity_poly.pdbx_strand_id
1 'polypeptide(L)'
;MTRISLFIAIVLLSACSLQPQPVATSGSWQQHQQQIAQLQDWKLSGKLGFRAPQQGGSAAINWTQEKDNYQLFLSGPFGVGSAKIYGDEKTAEMLYGDTVYRQSPQQLAMQLTGLPLPVDALSWWARGLPSPTQPGATGLATGADGLAVGFDQAGWQLSFSRYRQTDGGLLPGKITGSLNTAANSGAEDRSYSFKLVISDWTFLEEE
;
A
#
# COMPACT_ATOMS: atom_id res chain seq x y z
N MET A 1 -65.42 -39.51 33.14
CA MET A 1 -64.77 -38.27 33.59
C MET A 1 -63.31 -38.35 33.22
N THR A 2 -63.00 -37.92 32.04
CA THR A 2 -61.66 -38.09 31.42
C THR A 2 -60.98 -36.72 31.37
N ARG A 3 -59.91 -36.55 32.13
CA ARG A 3 -59.12 -35.32 32.11
C ARG A 3 -58.07 -35.45 31.04
N ILE A 4 -58.22 -34.66 29.98
CA ILE A 4 -57.26 -34.51 28.90
C ILE A 4 -56.24 -33.46 29.36
N SER A 5 -55.02 -33.91 29.67
CA SER A 5 -53.89 -33.03 29.90
C SER A 5 -53.24 -32.61 28.58
N LEU A 6 -53.38 -31.33 28.27
CA LEU A 6 -52.79 -30.72 27.10
C LEU A 6 -51.33 -30.37 27.41
N PHE A 7 -50.39 -31.16 26.87
CA PHE A 7 -48.98 -30.85 26.92
C PHE A 7 -48.66 -29.87 25.80
N ILE A 8 -48.42 -28.62 26.18
CA ILE A 8 -47.91 -27.59 25.27
C ILE A 8 -46.40 -27.80 25.24
N ALA A 9 -45.88 -28.36 24.13
CA ALA A 9 -44.49 -28.42 23.82
C ALA A 9 -43.99 -27.05 23.32
N ILE A 10 -43.30 -26.32 24.15
CA ILE A 10 -42.60 -25.08 23.77
C ILE A 10 -41.30 -25.49 23.10
N VAL A 11 -41.27 -25.41 21.76
CA VAL A 11 -40.05 -25.55 20.97
C VAL A 11 -39.28 -24.24 21.06
N LEU A 12 -38.23 -24.21 21.85
CA LEU A 12 -37.27 -23.14 21.90
C LEU A 12 -36.41 -23.18 20.61
N LEU A 13 -36.74 -22.35 19.66
CA LEU A 13 -35.83 -22.06 18.51
C LEU A 13 -34.63 -21.29 19.05
N SER A 14 -33.56 -22.00 19.32
CA SER A 14 -32.24 -21.40 19.51
C SER A 14 -31.77 -20.88 18.18
N ALA A 15 -32.08 -19.64 17.85
CA ALA A 15 -31.47 -18.91 16.75
C ALA A 15 -29.99 -18.69 17.13
N CYS A 16 -29.10 -19.53 16.61
CA CYS A 16 -27.67 -19.25 16.58
C CYS A 16 -27.46 -18.02 15.70
N SER A 17 -27.44 -16.86 16.31
CA SER A 17 -26.93 -15.64 15.70
C SER A 17 -25.43 -15.85 15.49
N LEU A 18 -25.04 -16.16 14.26
CA LEU A 18 -23.66 -16.04 13.80
C LEU A 18 -23.34 -14.54 13.74
N GLN A 19 -23.06 -13.95 14.90
CA GLN A 19 -22.40 -12.67 14.93
C GLN A 19 -20.99 -12.89 14.34
N PRO A 20 -20.59 -12.13 13.30
CA PRO A 20 -19.20 -12.08 12.91
C PRO A 20 -18.41 -11.64 14.14
N GLN A 21 -17.61 -12.53 14.69
CA GLN A 21 -16.71 -12.14 15.77
C GLN A 21 -15.81 -11.06 15.19
N PRO A 22 -15.72 -9.87 15.80
CA PRO A 22 -14.67 -8.94 15.47
C PRO A 22 -13.38 -9.72 15.72
N VAL A 23 -12.57 -9.87 14.66
CA VAL A 23 -11.23 -10.42 14.76
C VAL A 23 -10.49 -9.48 15.71
N ALA A 24 -10.44 -9.86 16.98
CA ALA A 24 -9.68 -9.16 17.99
C ALA A 24 -8.20 -9.43 17.72
N THR A 25 -7.65 -8.73 16.75
CA THR A 25 -6.21 -8.67 16.52
C THR A 25 -5.66 -7.54 17.39
N SER A 26 -5.58 -7.76 18.69
CA SER A 26 -4.67 -7.01 19.54
C SER A 26 -3.23 -7.50 19.28
N GLY A 27 -2.81 -7.49 18.02
CA GLY A 27 -1.43 -7.66 17.64
C GLY A 27 -0.67 -6.38 17.98
N SER A 28 0.50 -6.50 18.61
CA SER A 28 1.36 -5.35 18.78
C SER A 28 1.90 -4.92 17.41
N TRP A 29 2.19 -3.62 17.24
CA TRP A 29 2.85 -3.11 16.05
C TRP A 29 4.10 -3.93 15.68
N GLN A 30 4.90 -4.32 16.67
CA GLN A 30 6.11 -5.09 16.46
C GLN A 30 5.85 -6.47 15.84
N GLN A 31 4.78 -7.15 16.26
CA GLN A 31 4.41 -8.45 15.68
C GLN A 31 3.94 -8.29 14.23
N HIS A 32 3.10 -7.28 13.96
CA HIS A 32 2.66 -6.96 12.61
C HIS A 32 3.85 -6.61 11.72
N GLN A 33 4.72 -5.71 12.18
CA GLN A 33 5.92 -5.32 11.44
C GLN A 33 6.81 -6.51 11.10
N GLN A 34 7.08 -7.40 12.06
CA GLN A 34 7.90 -8.60 11.84
C GLN A 34 7.27 -9.54 10.80
N GLN A 35 5.96 -9.77 10.89
CA GLN A 35 5.24 -10.61 9.94
C GLN A 35 5.29 -10.04 8.53
N ILE A 36 4.92 -8.77 8.36
CA ILE A 36 4.82 -8.14 7.03
C ILE A 36 6.20 -7.88 6.41
N ALA A 37 7.24 -7.68 7.22
CA ALA A 37 8.60 -7.53 6.71
C ALA A 37 9.13 -8.77 5.97
N GLN A 38 8.60 -9.95 6.28
CA GLN A 38 9.00 -11.21 5.64
C GLN A 38 8.38 -11.41 4.25
N LEU A 39 7.36 -10.64 3.90
CA LEU A 39 6.72 -10.72 2.58
C LEU A 39 7.62 -10.10 1.51
N GLN A 40 8.38 -10.93 0.81
CA GLN A 40 9.33 -10.48 -0.22
C GLN A 40 8.77 -10.61 -1.63
N ASP A 41 7.88 -11.60 -1.84
CA ASP A 41 7.35 -11.96 -3.16
C ASP A 41 5.84 -11.75 -3.20
N TRP A 42 5.43 -10.67 -3.87
CA TRP A 42 4.04 -10.26 -3.91
C TRP A 42 3.70 -9.47 -5.17
N LYS A 43 2.42 -9.41 -5.46
CA LYS A 43 1.85 -8.56 -6.51
C LYS A 43 0.79 -7.67 -5.92
N LEU A 44 0.68 -6.45 -6.43
CA LEU A 44 -0.46 -5.60 -6.19
C LEU A 44 -1.00 -5.02 -7.49
N SER A 45 -2.28 -4.78 -7.51
CA SER A 45 -2.94 -3.99 -8.53
C SER A 45 -3.72 -2.84 -7.90
N GLY A 46 -3.85 -1.73 -8.63
CA GLY A 46 -4.51 -0.56 -8.08
C GLY A 46 -4.47 0.66 -8.97
N LYS A 47 -4.62 1.80 -8.34
CA LYS A 47 -4.56 3.11 -9.00
C LYS A 47 -3.63 4.04 -8.25
N LEU A 48 -2.64 4.56 -8.98
CA LEU A 48 -1.73 5.59 -8.51
C LEU A 48 -2.23 6.95 -9.02
N GLY A 49 -2.38 7.91 -8.11
CA GLY A 49 -2.52 9.33 -8.43
C GLY A 49 -1.31 10.08 -7.91
N PHE A 50 -0.86 11.09 -8.61
CA PHE A 50 0.26 11.91 -8.21
C PHE A 50 0.07 13.37 -8.59
N ARG A 51 0.73 14.26 -7.84
CA ARG A 51 0.77 15.69 -8.10
C ARG A 51 2.14 16.24 -7.74
N ALA A 52 2.71 16.98 -8.65
CA ALA A 52 3.92 17.79 -8.51
C ALA A 52 3.63 19.23 -8.97
N PRO A 53 4.48 20.22 -8.70
CA PRO A 53 4.22 21.63 -9.07
C PRO A 53 3.93 21.86 -10.54
N GLN A 54 4.53 21.11 -11.43
CA GLN A 54 4.41 21.29 -12.88
C GLN A 54 3.66 20.17 -13.59
N GLN A 55 3.34 19.06 -12.89
CA GLN A 55 2.63 17.93 -13.48
C GLN A 55 1.82 17.16 -12.45
N GLY A 56 0.82 16.44 -12.95
CA GLY A 56 0.00 15.56 -12.14
C GLY A 56 -0.77 14.60 -13.02
N GLY A 57 -1.19 13.51 -12.45
CA GLY A 57 -1.89 12.51 -13.22
C GLY A 57 -2.35 11.33 -12.39
N SER A 58 -2.85 10.33 -13.10
CA SER A 58 -3.18 9.04 -12.51
C SER A 58 -2.98 7.93 -13.53
N ALA A 59 -2.59 6.76 -13.05
CA ALA A 59 -2.43 5.55 -13.84
C ALA A 59 -2.97 4.34 -13.07
N ALA A 60 -3.47 3.36 -13.80
CA ALA A 60 -3.57 2.03 -13.25
C ALA A 60 -2.17 1.47 -13.03
N ILE A 61 -1.96 0.75 -11.95
CA ILE A 61 -0.68 0.15 -11.59
C ILE A 61 -0.86 -1.33 -11.35
N ASN A 62 0.03 -2.12 -11.95
CA ASN A 62 0.29 -3.49 -11.56
C ASN A 62 1.77 -3.57 -11.19
N TRP A 63 2.03 -4.03 -9.97
CA TRP A 63 3.37 -4.12 -9.43
C TRP A 63 3.64 -5.54 -8.96
N THR A 64 4.66 -6.16 -9.51
CA THR A 64 5.21 -7.42 -9.03
C THR A 64 6.53 -7.12 -8.34
N GLN A 65 6.70 -7.63 -7.13
CA GLN A 65 7.94 -7.57 -6.36
C GLN A 65 8.42 -9.01 -6.16
N GLU A 66 9.68 -9.27 -6.46
CA GLU A 66 10.37 -10.54 -6.25
C GLU A 66 11.70 -10.23 -5.56
N LYS A 67 11.71 -10.31 -4.23
CA LYS A 67 12.83 -9.87 -3.39
C LYS A 67 13.23 -8.43 -3.72
N ASP A 68 14.44 -8.23 -4.26
CA ASP A 68 14.97 -6.91 -4.61
C ASP A 68 14.55 -6.45 -6.02
N ASN A 69 13.99 -7.35 -6.83
CA ASN A 69 13.58 -7.04 -8.19
C ASN A 69 12.11 -6.63 -8.26
N TYR A 70 11.80 -5.71 -9.16
CA TYR A 70 10.43 -5.30 -9.37
C TYR A 70 10.08 -5.16 -10.85
N GLN A 71 8.79 -5.35 -11.12
CA GLN A 71 8.18 -5.04 -12.40
C GLN A 71 6.96 -4.16 -12.15
N LEU A 72 6.92 -3.01 -12.82
CA LEU A 72 5.79 -2.10 -12.77
C LEU A 72 5.19 -1.98 -14.17
N PHE A 73 3.88 -2.15 -14.25
CA PHE A 73 3.13 -1.77 -15.43
C PHE A 73 2.20 -0.62 -15.06
N LEU A 74 2.43 0.53 -15.66
CA LEU A 74 1.60 1.72 -15.51
C LEU A 74 0.83 1.96 -16.79
N SER A 75 -0.46 2.22 -16.70
CA SER A 75 -1.28 2.63 -17.83
C SER A 75 -2.15 3.84 -17.47
N GLY A 76 -2.09 4.86 -18.32
CA GLY A 76 -2.90 6.05 -18.18
C GLY A 76 -4.40 5.77 -18.41
N PRO A 77 -5.25 6.80 -18.25
CA PRO A 77 -6.68 6.68 -18.52
C PRO A 77 -6.92 6.14 -19.93
N PHE A 78 -7.83 5.16 -20.05
CA PHE A 78 -8.19 4.49 -21.31
C PHE A 78 -7.01 3.77 -22.01
N GLY A 79 -5.96 3.42 -21.26
CA GLY A 79 -4.78 2.73 -21.80
C GLY A 79 -3.82 3.60 -22.59
N VAL A 80 -4.05 4.91 -22.65
CA VAL A 80 -3.17 5.86 -23.33
C VAL A 80 -1.95 6.14 -22.45
N GLY A 81 -0.76 5.98 -23.04
CA GLY A 81 0.52 6.18 -22.33
C GLY A 81 0.77 5.05 -21.32
N SER A 82 1.26 3.92 -21.77
CA SER A 82 1.71 2.83 -20.90
C SER A 82 3.22 2.83 -20.74
N ALA A 83 3.68 2.51 -19.54
CA ALA A 83 5.09 2.28 -19.24
C ALA A 83 5.26 0.92 -18.58
N LYS A 84 6.24 0.16 -19.02
CA LYS A 84 6.73 -1.04 -18.35
C LYS A 84 8.10 -0.74 -17.77
N ILE A 85 8.27 -1.01 -16.49
CA ILE A 85 9.51 -0.72 -15.78
C ILE A 85 9.97 -2.01 -15.12
N TYR A 86 11.22 -2.33 -15.30
CA TYR A 86 11.91 -3.45 -14.68
C TYR A 86 13.12 -2.91 -13.95
N GLY A 87 13.38 -3.37 -12.76
CA GLY A 87 14.54 -2.87 -12.04
C GLY A 87 14.78 -3.54 -10.70
N ASP A 88 15.84 -3.06 -10.08
CA ASP A 88 16.23 -3.34 -8.71
C ASP A 88 16.44 -2.01 -7.96
N GLU A 89 17.06 -2.05 -6.79
CA GLU A 89 17.35 -0.84 -6.00
C GLU A 89 18.32 0.13 -6.69
N LYS A 90 19.14 -0.33 -7.66
CA LYS A 90 20.24 0.43 -8.26
C LYS A 90 19.96 0.86 -9.69
N THR A 91 19.32 -0.02 -10.46
CA THR A 91 19.14 0.15 -11.90
C THR A 91 17.68 -0.08 -12.29
N ALA A 92 17.23 0.66 -13.27
CA ALA A 92 15.91 0.44 -13.84
C ALA A 92 15.92 0.68 -15.36
N GLU A 93 15.13 -0.13 -16.04
CA GLU A 93 14.82 0.00 -17.45
C GLU A 93 13.33 0.27 -17.62
N MET A 94 12.98 1.28 -18.37
CA MET A 94 11.61 1.62 -18.71
C MET A 94 11.40 1.55 -20.21
N LEU A 95 10.39 0.81 -20.62
CA LEU A 95 9.84 0.83 -21.97
C LEU A 95 8.62 1.76 -21.99
N TYR A 96 8.72 2.85 -22.74
CA TYR A 96 7.63 3.81 -22.96
C TYR A 96 7.44 4.05 -24.45
N GLY A 97 6.32 3.61 -25.01
CA GLY A 97 6.16 3.46 -26.45
C GLY A 97 7.22 2.51 -27.01
N ASP A 98 7.94 2.95 -28.05
CA ASP A 98 9.04 2.20 -28.67
C ASP A 98 10.42 2.58 -28.11
N THR A 99 10.46 3.40 -27.07
CA THR A 99 11.71 3.93 -26.52
C THR A 99 12.05 3.23 -25.20
N VAL A 100 13.31 2.81 -25.09
CA VAL A 100 13.89 2.21 -23.88
C VAL A 100 14.75 3.24 -23.17
N TYR A 101 14.44 3.48 -21.89
CA TYR A 101 15.20 4.35 -20.99
C TYR A 101 15.91 3.48 -19.95
N ARG A 102 17.20 3.71 -19.75
CA ARG A 102 18.00 3.05 -18.70
C ARG A 102 18.59 4.12 -17.79
N GLN A 103 18.12 4.15 -16.56
CA GLN A 103 18.49 5.18 -15.58
C GLN A 103 18.41 4.60 -14.16
N SER A 104 18.74 5.42 -13.14
CA SER A 104 18.41 5.03 -11.78
C SER A 104 16.88 5.03 -11.55
N PRO A 105 16.37 4.20 -10.64
CA PRO A 105 14.94 4.18 -10.31
C PRO A 105 14.38 5.56 -9.95
N GLN A 106 15.14 6.37 -9.21
CA GLN A 106 14.75 7.71 -8.80
C GLN A 106 14.64 8.67 -9.99
N GLN A 107 15.54 8.57 -10.97
CA GLN A 107 15.48 9.38 -12.18
C GLN A 107 14.25 9.03 -13.02
N LEU A 108 13.92 7.76 -13.18
CA LEU A 108 12.71 7.33 -13.88
C LEU A 108 11.44 7.77 -13.14
N ALA A 109 11.39 7.64 -11.81
CA ALA A 109 10.26 8.11 -11.01
C ALA A 109 10.06 9.62 -11.18
N MET A 110 11.14 10.41 -11.11
CA MET A 110 11.11 11.86 -11.33
C MET A 110 10.61 12.19 -12.74
N GLN A 111 11.10 11.50 -13.76
CA GLN A 111 10.68 11.72 -15.15
C GLN A 111 9.19 11.41 -15.37
N LEU A 112 8.69 10.32 -14.78
CA LEU A 112 7.31 9.88 -14.95
C LEU A 112 6.31 10.71 -14.16
N THR A 113 6.67 11.12 -12.94
CA THR A 113 5.72 11.67 -11.97
C THR A 113 6.06 13.08 -11.51
N GLY A 114 7.29 13.54 -11.73
CA GLY A 114 7.82 14.78 -11.14
C GLY A 114 8.04 14.69 -9.63
N LEU A 115 7.90 13.51 -9.04
CA LEU A 115 8.03 13.33 -7.59
C LEU A 115 9.46 12.87 -7.23
N PRO A 116 10.09 13.49 -6.23
CA PRO A 116 11.37 13.03 -5.68
C PRO A 116 11.16 11.84 -4.73
N LEU A 117 10.74 10.70 -5.29
CA LEU A 117 10.43 9.50 -4.51
C LEU A 117 11.70 8.73 -4.15
N PRO A 118 11.86 8.30 -2.89
CA PRO A 118 12.85 7.29 -2.52
C PRO A 118 12.35 5.92 -2.96
N VAL A 119 12.67 5.53 -4.20
CA VAL A 119 12.07 4.34 -4.85
C VAL A 119 12.36 3.06 -4.08
N ASP A 120 13.53 2.95 -3.47
CA ASP A 120 13.94 1.86 -2.58
C ASP A 120 13.07 1.72 -1.32
N ALA A 121 12.39 2.80 -0.91
CA ALA A 121 11.45 2.75 0.21
C ALA A 121 10.03 2.33 -0.18
N LEU A 122 9.68 2.43 -1.46
CA LEU A 122 8.28 2.28 -1.90
C LEU A 122 7.73 0.88 -1.65
N SER A 123 8.54 -0.17 -1.78
CA SER A 123 8.11 -1.55 -1.50
C SER A 123 7.74 -1.75 -0.03
N TRP A 124 8.43 -1.08 0.88
CA TRP A 124 8.14 -1.06 2.32
C TRP A 124 6.89 -0.25 2.60
N TRP A 125 6.81 0.96 2.06
CA TRP A 125 5.65 1.84 2.24
C TRP A 125 4.37 1.22 1.66
N ALA A 126 4.47 0.49 0.54
CA ALA A 126 3.32 -0.23 -0.01
C ALA A 126 2.71 -1.21 1.00
N ARG A 127 3.54 -1.84 1.82
CA ARG A 127 3.13 -2.79 2.87
C ARG A 127 2.79 -2.12 4.22
N GLY A 128 2.88 -0.78 4.30
CA GLY A 128 2.61 -0.02 5.53
C GLY A 128 3.75 -0.01 6.53
N LEU A 129 4.97 -0.28 6.10
CA LEU A 129 6.16 -0.36 6.94
C LEU A 129 7.15 0.77 6.64
N PRO A 130 7.88 1.27 7.65
CA PRO A 130 9.07 2.07 7.43
C PRO A 130 10.15 1.27 6.70
N SER A 131 10.81 1.90 5.73
CA SER A 131 11.93 1.30 5.01
C SER A 131 13.19 1.29 5.87
N PRO A 132 13.92 0.17 5.95
CA PRO A 132 15.21 0.11 6.62
C PRO A 132 16.33 0.79 5.81
N THR A 133 16.14 1.04 4.51
CA THR A 133 17.12 1.67 3.62
C THR A 133 17.14 3.20 3.77
N GLN A 134 16.14 3.77 4.43
CA GLN A 134 16.01 5.20 4.67
C GLN A 134 16.31 5.54 6.13
N PRO A 135 16.60 6.81 6.46
CA PRO A 135 16.66 7.26 7.84
C PRO A 135 15.42 6.82 8.64
N GLY A 136 15.61 6.56 9.92
CA GLY A 136 14.54 6.07 10.79
C GLY A 136 13.28 6.90 10.69
N ALA A 137 12.13 6.24 10.63
CA ALA A 137 10.84 6.90 10.62
C ALA A 137 10.60 7.63 11.95
N THR A 138 9.93 8.78 11.87
CA THR A 138 9.50 9.57 13.03
C THR A 138 7.98 9.69 13.03
N GLY A 139 7.39 10.06 14.17
CA GLY A 139 5.96 10.29 14.25
C GLY A 139 5.09 9.05 13.99
N LEU A 140 5.62 7.84 14.21
CA LEU A 140 4.84 6.62 14.02
C LEU A 140 3.59 6.65 14.90
N ALA A 141 2.45 6.66 14.26
CA ALA A 141 1.14 6.54 14.88
C ALA A 141 0.52 5.19 14.49
N THR A 142 -0.07 4.51 15.47
CA THR A 142 -0.77 3.24 15.28
C THR A 142 -2.23 3.35 15.71
N GLY A 143 -3.11 2.61 15.04
CA GLY A 143 -4.50 2.45 15.47
C GLY A 143 -4.62 1.54 16.70
N ALA A 144 -5.83 1.40 17.22
CA ALA A 144 -6.14 0.49 18.31
C ALA A 144 -5.91 -0.99 17.96
N ASP A 145 -5.87 -1.30 16.68
CA ASP A 145 -5.57 -2.61 16.09
C ASP A 145 -4.06 -2.90 15.96
N GLY A 146 -3.20 -1.95 16.37
CA GLY A 146 -1.76 -2.08 16.25
C GLY A 146 -1.20 -1.84 14.85
N LEU A 147 -2.02 -1.40 13.89
CA LEU A 147 -1.59 -1.11 12.52
C LEU A 147 -1.13 0.35 12.38
N ALA A 148 -0.14 0.60 11.53
CA ALA A 148 0.30 1.96 11.25
C ALA A 148 -0.83 2.79 10.61
N VAL A 149 -1.12 3.96 11.15
CA VAL A 149 -1.98 4.95 10.48
C VAL A 149 -1.17 6.05 9.81
N GLY A 150 0.09 6.23 10.19
CA GLY A 150 1.02 7.15 9.54
C GLY A 150 2.38 7.21 10.21
N PHE A 151 3.35 7.72 9.47
CA PHE A 151 4.69 8.10 9.94
C PHE A 151 5.35 9.05 8.93
N ASP A 152 6.42 9.70 9.37
CA ASP A 152 7.27 10.54 8.52
C ASP A 152 8.57 9.81 8.21
N GLN A 153 8.97 9.74 6.93
CA GLN A 153 10.24 9.14 6.51
C GLN A 153 10.75 9.77 5.22
N ALA A 154 12.05 10.00 5.11
CA ALA A 154 12.70 10.62 3.95
C ALA A 154 12.05 11.96 3.51
N GLY A 155 11.55 12.75 4.47
CA GLY A 155 10.83 14.00 4.23
C GLY A 155 9.36 13.85 3.81
N TRP A 156 8.90 12.64 3.55
CA TRP A 156 7.51 12.35 3.23
C TRP A 156 6.69 12.08 4.48
N GLN A 157 5.53 12.73 4.58
CA GLN A 157 4.49 12.40 5.54
C GLN A 157 3.56 11.35 4.92
N LEU A 158 3.53 10.18 5.51
CA LEU A 158 2.79 9.01 5.00
C LEU A 158 1.55 8.75 5.86
N SER A 159 0.47 8.32 5.23
CA SER A 159 -0.75 7.86 5.91
C SER A 159 -1.28 6.60 5.26
N PHE A 160 -1.72 5.67 6.11
CA PHE A 160 -2.20 4.35 5.73
C PHE A 160 -3.64 4.14 6.19
N SER A 161 -4.43 3.49 5.38
CA SER A 161 -5.82 3.21 5.73
C SER A 161 -6.41 2.09 4.87
N ARG A 162 -7.64 1.69 5.18
CA ARG A 162 -8.36 0.63 4.47
C ARG A 162 -7.63 -0.70 4.51
N TYR A 163 -7.03 -1.02 5.66
CA TYR A 163 -6.40 -2.31 5.85
C TYR A 163 -7.37 -3.44 5.57
N ARG A 164 -6.89 -4.48 4.93
CA ARG A 164 -7.66 -5.68 4.57
C ARG A 164 -6.87 -6.92 4.93
N GLN A 165 -7.60 -7.94 5.35
CA GLN A 165 -7.01 -9.26 5.52
C GLN A 165 -6.69 -9.84 4.15
N THR A 166 -5.46 -10.31 4.00
CA THR A 166 -4.94 -11.02 2.83
C THR A 166 -4.26 -12.30 3.29
N ASP A 167 -3.84 -13.15 2.37
CA ASP A 167 -3.09 -14.37 2.69
C ASP A 167 -1.74 -14.05 3.38
N GLY A 168 -1.14 -12.89 3.07
CA GLY A 168 0.09 -12.41 3.72
C GLY A 168 -0.14 -11.70 5.06
N GLY A 169 -1.39 -11.43 5.45
CA GLY A 169 -1.74 -10.70 6.67
C GLY A 169 -2.52 -9.42 6.38
N LEU A 170 -2.58 -8.53 7.37
CA LEU A 170 -3.27 -7.24 7.23
C LEU A 170 -2.41 -6.24 6.45
N LEU A 171 -2.84 -5.84 5.28
CA LEU A 171 -2.13 -4.89 4.40
C LEU A 171 -3.00 -3.67 4.08
N PRO A 172 -2.38 -2.47 3.88
CA PRO A 172 -3.12 -1.27 3.56
C PRO A 172 -3.77 -1.36 2.18
N GLY A 173 -5.00 -0.89 2.07
CA GLY A 173 -5.70 -0.71 0.80
C GLY A 173 -5.60 0.72 0.27
N LYS A 174 -5.06 1.64 1.06
CA LYS A 174 -4.83 3.02 0.63
C LYS A 174 -3.63 3.62 1.35
N ILE A 175 -2.75 4.24 0.57
CA ILE A 175 -1.58 4.96 1.03
C ILE A 175 -1.60 6.36 0.43
N THR A 176 -1.29 7.36 1.22
CA THR A 176 -1.06 8.71 0.75
C THR A 176 0.28 9.21 1.28
N GLY A 177 0.99 9.96 0.47
CA GLY A 177 2.21 10.63 0.85
C GLY A 177 2.18 12.09 0.43
N SER A 178 2.71 12.97 1.27
CA SER A 178 2.92 14.38 0.95
C SER A 178 4.32 14.82 1.39
N LEU A 179 4.92 15.67 0.57
CA LEU A 179 6.22 16.29 0.82
C LEU A 179 6.06 17.79 0.60
N ASN A 180 6.24 18.56 1.67
CA ASN A 180 6.20 20.02 1.63
C ASN A 180 7.62 20.57 1.74
N THR A 181 8.07 21.30 0.72
CA THR A 181 9.42 21.87 0.69
C THR A 181 9.45 23.35 1.10
N ALA A 182 8.32 23.91 1.54
CA ALA A 182 8.14 25.35 1.81
C ALA A 182 8.84 25.87 3.07
N ALA A 183 9.40 25.03 3.94
CA ALA A 183 9.77 25.46 5.29
C ALA A 183 11.02 26.35 5.39
N ASN A 184 11.88 26.48 4.35
CA ASN A 184 13.19 27.13 4.55
C ASN A 184 13.68 28.12 3.47
N SER A 185 12.90 28.52 2.48
CA SER A 185 13.52 29.29 1.38
C SER A 185 12.61 30.25 0.64
N GLY A 186 11.69 31.00 1.22
CA GLY A 186 11.00 32.08 0.49
C GLY A 186 10.56 31.79 -0.95
N ALA A 187 10.69 30.54 -1.39
CA ALA A 187 10.34 30.02 -2.69
C ALA A 187 8.88 29.56 -2.70
N GLU A 188 8.28 29.56 -3.87
CA GLU A 188 6.90 29.10 -4.08
C GLU A 188 6.64 27.77 -3.36
N ASP A 189 5.47 27.68 -2.73
CA ASP A 189 5.00 26.48 -2.02
C ASP A 189 4.98 25.29 -2.99
N ARG A 190 6.01 24.45 -2.92
CA ARG A 190 6.13 23.25 -3.75
C ARG A 190 5.58 22.09 -2.99
N SER A 191 4.35 21.73 -3.27
CA SER A 191 3.72 20.56 -2.70
C SER A 191 3.82 19.38 -3.67
N TYR A 192 4.31 18.26 -3.16
CA TYR A 192 4.32 16.98 -3.87
C TYR A 192 3.40 16.02 -3.14
N SER A 193 2.65 15.25 -3.86
CA SER A 193 1.81 14.23 -3.23
C SER A 193 1.56 13.03 -4.12
N PHE A 194 1.32 11.90 -3.50
CA PHE A 194 0.81 10.72 -4.18
C PHE A 194 -0.31 10.06 -3.38
N LYS A 195 -1.12 9.28 -4.07
CA LYS A 195 -2.15 8.43 -3.51
C LYS A 195 -2.16 7.10 -4.27
N LEU A 196 -1.88 6.03 -3.58
CA LEU A 196 -2.02 4.67 -4.08
C LEU A 196 -3.27 4.03 -3.44
N VAL A 197 -4.21 3.63 -4.28
CA VAL A 197 -5.38 2.84 -3.86
C VAL A 197 -5.17 1.45 -4.42
N ILE A 198 -4.99 0.48 -3.53
CA ILE A 198 -4.73 -0.90 -3.87
C ILE A 198 -6.07 -1.63 -3.94
N SER A 199 -6.36 -2.24 -5.07
CA SER A 199 -7.55 -3.04 -5.29
C SER A 199 -7.35 -4.49 -4.92
N ASP A 200 -6.13 -5.01 -5.11
CA ASP A 200 -5.83 -6.41 -4.87
C ASP A 200 -4.37 -6.64 -4.46
N TRP A 201 -4.14 -7.70 -3.65
CA TRP A 201 -2.86 -8.25 -3.27
C TRP A 201 -2.84 -9.74 -3.59
N THR A 202 -1.76 -10.21 -4.19
CA THR A 202 -1.51 -11.63 -4.47
C THR A 202 -0.09 -11.97 -3.99
N PHE A 203 0.10 -13.14 -3.41
CA PHE A 203 1.41 -13.61 -2.95
C PHE A 203 1.88 -14.72 -3.86
N LEU A 204 3.17 -14.70 -4.16
CA LEU A 204 3.80 -15.73 -4.97
C LEU A 204 4.22 -16.86 -4.02
N GLU A 205 3.82 -18.08 -4.33
CA GLU A 205 4.28 -19.27 -3.59
C GLU A 205 5.75 -19.53 -3.95
N GLU A 206 6.57 -19.87 -2.96
CA GLU A 206 7.91 -20.36 -3.23
C GLU A 206 7.78 -21.75 -3.88
N GLU A 207 8.28 -21.90 -5.10
CA GLU A 207 8.42 -23.20 -5.77
C GLU A 207 9.62 -23.99 -5.21
#